data_02e27536bca9f80f8ddb6cfeb10c259e
#
_entry.id   02e27536bca9f80f8ddb6cfeb10c259e
#
_cell.length_a   1.000
_cell.length_b   1.000
_cell.length_c   1.000
_cell.angle_alpha   90.00
_cell.angle_beta   90.00
_cell.angle_gamma   90.00
#
_symmetry.space_group_name_H-M   'P 1'
#
loop_
_entity.id
_entity.type
_entity.pdbx_description
1 polymer ?
#
loop_
_entity_poly.entity_id
_entity_poly.type
_entity_poly.pdbx_seq_one_letter_code
_entity_poly.pdbx_strand_id
1 'polypeptide(L)'
;MNITGKNIVITGAASGIGRAMARRFKEEGASAIMIADINAAALEKVAEEVGATAFPSDVSKEQDVQALIAAAEAEFGQIDLLCNNAGIGLSGGPEASNENWQKIWEINVMAHIWACRAALPGMLARQDGYILNTASAAGLLSQIGSAPYAVTKHAAVAFSEWLAISYGDRGLKVSVLCPQAVRTAMTAGGGGGVASVDGMIEPEVLCDTVIKSLEAEEFLVLPHPEVKTYMQRKSQDYDRWLKGMRRLHAQYAADEWP
;
A
#
# COMPACT_ATOMS: atom_id res chain seq x y z
N MET A 1 8.47 4.52 -14.81
CA MET A 1 8.84 3.09 -15.14
C MET A 1 7.81 2.51 -16.08
N ASN A 2 8.22 1.90 -17.20
CA ASN A 2 7.34 1.05 -18.01
C ASN A 2 7.35 -0.37 -17.41
N ILE A 3 6.19 -1.01 -17.34
CA ILE A 3 6.01 -2.37 -16.75
C ILE A 3 6.49 -3.48 -17.70
N THR A 4 6.48 -3.24 -19.01
CA THR A 4 6.88 -4.24 -20.01
C THR A 4 8.28 -4.79 -19.73
N GLY A 5 8.39 -6.13 -19.63
CA GLY A 5 9.64 -6.83 -19.39
C GLY A 5 10.18 -6.76 -17.96
N LYS A 6 9.42 -6.23 -16.99
CA LYS A 6 9.84 -6.08 -15.58
C LYS A 6 9.51 -7.30 -14.73
N ASN A 7 10.36 -7.55 -13.73
CA ASN A 7 10.19 -8.58 -12.71
C ASN A 7 9.61 -7.92 -11.44
N ILE A 8 8.46 -8.40 -10.99
CA ILE A 8 7.62 -7.71 -10.01
C ILE A 8 7.30 -8.61 -8.83
N VAL A 9 7.37 -8.07 -7.62
CA VAL A 9 6.89 -8.72 -6.39
C VAL A 9 5.73 -7.92 -5.82
N ILE A 10 4.62 -8.58 -5.45
CA ILE A 10 3.42 -7.94 -4.89
C ILE A 10 2.99 -8.69 -3.63
N THR A 11 2.91 -7.99 -2.50
CA THR A 11 2.35 -8.54 -1.25
C THR A 11 0.86 -8.22 -1.11
N GLY A 12 0.09 -9.09 -0.41
CA GLY A 12 -1.35 -8.92 -0.24
C GLY A 12 -2.12 -9.11 -1.56
N ALA A 13 -1.69 -10.05 -2.39
CA ALA A 13 -2.16 -10.19 -3.76
C ALA A 13 -3.27 -11.23 -3.97
N ALA A 14 -3.73 -11.92 -2.91
CA ALA A 14 -4.84 -12.87 -3.04
C ALA A 14 -6.19 -12.18 -3.31
N SER A 15 -6.30 -10.86 -3.11
CA SER A 15 -7.55 -10.12 -3.29
C SER A 15 -7.33 -8.62 -3.53
N GLY A 16 -8.41 -7.88 -3.77
CA GLY A 16 -8.45 -6.42 -3.76
C GLY A 16 -7.42 -5.75 -4.67
N ILE A 17 -6.76 -4.73 -4.16
CA ILE A 17 -5.78 -3.91 -4.90
C ILE A 17 -4.60 -4.76 -5.41
N GLY A 18 -4.07 -5.65 -4.57
CA GLY A 18 -2.92 -6.48 -4.94
C GLY A 18 -3.23 -7.44 -6.09
N ARG A 19 -4.41 -8.09 -6.07
CA ARG A 19 -4.89 -8.92 -7.19
C ARG A 19 -5.09 -8.11 -8.47
N ALA A 20 -5.69 -6.92 -8.36
CA ALA A 20 -5.92 -6.05 -9.51
C ALA A 20 -4.58 -5.56 -10.12
N MET A 21 -3.59 -5.21 -9.28
CA MET A 21 -2.24 -4.88 -9.75
C MET A 21 -1.57 -6.07 -10.46
N ALA A 22 -1.68 -7.29 -9.91
CA ALA A 22 -1.08 -8.48 -10.54
C ALA A 22 -1.65 -8.72 -11.95
N ARG A 23 -2.96 -8.62 -12.11
CA ARG A 23 -3.65 -8.70 -13.41
C ARG A 23 -3.15 -7.61 -14.37
N ARG A 24 -3.24 -6.36 -13.91
CA ARG A 24 -2.87 -5.21 -14.75
C ARG A 24 -1.41 -5.26 -15.17
N PHE A 25 -0.49 -5.59 -14.28
CA PHE A 25 0.93 -5.68 -14.64
C PHE A 25 1.21 -6.82 -15.64
N LYS A 26 0.45 -7.92 -15.56
CA LYS A 26 0.50 -8.97 -16.59
C LYS A 26 0.03 -8.46 -17.94
N GLU A 27 -1.07 -7.73 -17.99
CA GLU A 27 -1.61 -7.11 -19.21
C GLU A 27 -0.64 -6.08 -19.80
N GLU A 28 0.10 -5.34 -18.97
CA GLU A 28 1.15 -4.40 -19.40
C GLU A 28 2.46 -5.09 -19.83
N GLY A 29 2.51 -6.42 -19.83
CA GLY A 29 3.63 -7.19 -20.34
C GLY A 29 4.80 -7.35 -19.35
N ALA A 30 4.52 -7.41 -18.04
CA ALA A 30 5.53 -7.82 -17.06
C ALA A 30 6.15 -9.16 -17.43
N SER A 31 7.48 -9.29 -17.27
CA SER A 31 8.23 -10.50 -17.60
C SER A 31 7.92 -11.63 -16.63
N ALA A 32 7.98 -11.33 -15.33
CA ALA A 32 7.67 -12.25 -14.26
C ALA A 32 7.00 -11.53 -13.09
N ILE A 33 6.07 -12.21 -12.44
CA ILE A 33 5.36 -11.68 -11.26
C ILE A 33 5.38 -12.75 -10.18
N MET A 34 5.88 -12.41 -8.99
CA MET A 34 5.70 -13.21 -7.78
C MET A 34 4.70 -12.52 -6.88
N ILE A 35 3.67 -13.24 -6.48
CA ILE A 35 2.60 -12.74 -5.62
C ILE A 35 2.64 -13.44 -4.26
N ALA A 36 2.43 -12.67 -3.20
CA ALA A 36 2.45 -13.17 -1.84
C ALA A 36 1.20 -12.78 -1.05
N ASP A 37 0.70 -13.71 -0.24
CA ASP A 37 -0.43 -13.51 0.66
C ASP A 37 -0.42 -14.59 1.75
N ILE A 38 -1.06 -14.30 2.87
CA ILE A 38 -1.28 -15.29 3.93
C ILE A 38 -2.35 -16.34 3.55
N ASN A 39 -3.27 -15.99 2.66
CA ASN A 39 -4.31 -16.89 2.16
C ASN A 39 -3.80 -17.68 0.94
N ALA A 40 -3.08 -18.76 1.21
CA ALA A 40 -2.48 -19.61 0.17
C ALA A 40 -3.50 -20.09 -0.88
N ALA A 41 -4.70 -20.54 -0.46
CA ALA A 41 -5.69 -21.08 -1.39
C ALA A 41 -6.27 -20.02 -2.35
N ALA A 42 -6.45 -18.77 -1.89
CA ALA A 42 -6.87 -17.68 -2.75
C ALA A 42 -5.72 -17.17 -3.64
N LEU A 43 -4.49 -17.19 -3.09
CA LEU A 43 -3.28 -16.79 -3.80
C LEU A 43 -3.01 -17.67 -5.02
N GLU A 44 -3.12 -19.00 -4.87
CA GLU A 44 -2.94 -19.97 -5.96
C GLU A 44 -3.90 -19.70 -7.12
N LYS A 45 -5.16 -19.40 -6.82
CA LYS A 45 -6.14 -19.06 -7.88
C LYS A 45 -5.76 -17.81 -8.65
N VAL A 46 -5.22 -16.79 -7.96
CA VAL A 46 -4.74 -15.58 -8.63
C VAL A 46 -3.48 -15.88 -9.45
N ALA A 47 -2.57 -16.71 -8.92
CA ALA A 47 -1.37 -17.12 -9.62
C ALA A 47 -1.70 -17.86 -10.93
N GLU A 48 -2.62 -18.83 -10.89
CA GLU A 48 -3.11 -19.53 -12.08
C GLU A 48 -3.76 -18.56 -13.10
N GLU A 49 -4.57 -17.62 -12.60
CA GLU A 49 -5.27 -16.64 -13.42
C GLU A 49 -4.32 -15.73 -14.21
N VAL A 50 -3.25 -15.24 -13.57
CA VAL A 50 -2.35 -14.25 -14.19
C VAL A 50 -1.05 -14.87 -14.71
N GLY A 51 -0.81 -16.15 -14.46
CA GLY A 51 0.46 -16.82 -14.78
C GLY A 51 1.61 -16.26 -13.94
N ALA A 52 1.38 -16.09 -12.64
CA ALA A 52 2.37 -15.61 -11.66
C ALA A 52 2.86 -16.77 -10.78
N THR A 53 3.99 -16.57 -10.09
CA THR A 53 4.48 -17.48 -9.05
C THR A 53 3.82 -17.13 -7.72
N ALA A 54 3.13 -18.09 -7.09
CA ALA A 54 2.55 -17.94 -5.76
C ALA A 54 3.58 -18.22 -4.67
N PHE A 55 3.69 -17.32 -3.69
CA PHE A 55 4.53 -17.50 -2.50
C PHE A 55 3.70 -17.22 -1.24
N PRO A 56 3.12 -18.24 -0.58
CA PRO A 56 2.40 -18.06 0.67
C PRO A 56 3.31 -17.45 1.75
N SER A 57 2.92 -16.32 2.32
CA SER A 57 3.75 -15.55 3.24
C SER A 57 2.92 -14.76 4.24
N ASP A 58 3.29 -14.81 5.51
CA ASP A 58 2.77 -13.95 6.57
C ASP A 58 3.70 -12.74 6.72
N VAL A 59 3.31 -11.60 6.13
CA VAL A 59 4.12 -10.38 6.14
C VAL A 59 4.33 -9.78 7.54
N SER A 60 3.61 -10.25 8.57
CA SER A 60 3.88 -9.89 9.97
C SER A 60 5.14 -10.54 10.52
N LYS A 61 5.79 -11.42 9.75
CA LYS A 61 7.01 -12.14 10.14
C LYS A 61 8.17 -11.74 9.23
N GLU A 62 9.22 -11.16 9.81
CA GLU A 62 10.40 -10.72 9.06
C GLU A 62 11.01 -11.85 8.24
N GLN A 63 11.07 -13.07 8.79
CA GLN A 63 11.65 -14.23 8.13
C GLN A 63 10.88 -14.62 6.85
N ASP A 64 9.55 -14.55 6.88
CA ASP A 64 8.71 -14.86 5.72
C ASP A 64 8.92 -13.81 4.62
N VAL A 65 9.02 -12.53 5.00
CA VAL A 65 9.29 -11.44 4.05
C VAL A 65 10.68 -11.58 3.43
N GLN A 66 11.70 -11.90 4.23
CA GLN A 66 13.05 -12.16 3.71
C GLN A 66 13.07 -13.35 2.74
N ALA A 67 12.37 -14.43 3.09
CA ALA A 67 12.25 -15.61 2.23
C ALA A 67 11.56 -15.30 0.88
N LEU A 68 10.49 -14.49 0.91
CA LEU A 68 9.82 -14.01 -0.32
C LEU A 68 10.78 -13.27 -1.25
N ILE A 69 11.52 -12.29 -0.72
CA ILE A 69 12.45 -11.49 -1.54
C ILE A 69 13.57 -12.37 -2.08
N ALA A 70 14.15 -13.24 -1.25
CA ALA A 70 15.20 -14.18 -1.68
C ALA A 70 14.70 -15.16 -2.77
N ALA A 71 13.47 -15.66 -2.65
CA ALA A 71 12.86 -16.53 -3.66
C ALA A 71 12.67 -15.79 -4.99
N ALA A 72 12.18 -14.55 -4.95
CA ALA A 72 12.00 -13.75 -6.16
C ALA A 72 13.35 -13.43 -6.84
N GLU A 73 14.39 -13.09 -6.08
CA GLU A 73 15.74 -12.86 -6.62
C GLU A 73 16.34 -14.14 -7.22
N ALA A 74 16.14 -15.28 -6.56
CA ALA A 74 16.62 -16.57 -7.05
C ALA A 74 15.93 -17.01 -8.35
N GLU A 75 14.62 -16.74 -8.48
CA GLU A 75 13.84 -17.13 -9.67
C GLU A 75 14.03 -16.15 -10.83
N PHE A 76 14.04 -14.83 -10.56
CA PHE A 76 14.04 -13.79 -11.58
C PHE A 76 15.43 -13.19 -11.86
N GLY A 77 16.41 -13.43 -11.00
CA GLY A 77 17.72 -12.80 -11.04
C GLY A 77 17.73 -11.39 -10.43
N GLN A 78 16.66 -10.63 -10.56
CA GLN A 78 16.48 -9.30 -9.96
C GLN A 78 15.01 -8.95 -9.78
N ILE A 79 14.72 -8.04 -8.85
CA ILE A 79 13.40 -7.45 -8.67
C ILE A 79 13.43 -6.02 -9.19
N ASP A 80 12.66 -5.70 -10.24
CA ASP A 80 12.59 -4.35 -10.80
C ASP A 80 11.59 -3.48 -10.03
N LEU A 81 10.42 -4.06 -9.65
CA LEU A 81 9.37 -3.39 -8.91
C LEU A 81 8.94 -4.22 -7.70
N LEU A 82 9.04 -3.62 -6.51
CA LEU A 82 8.52 -4.18 -5.26
C LEU A 82 7.26 -3.42 -4.83
N CYS A 83 6.11 -4.09 -4.84
CA CYS A 83 4.83 -3.55 -4.37
C CYS A 83 4.53 -4.06 -2.95
N ASN A 84 4.83 -3.26 -1.95
CA ASN A 84 4.42 -3.48 -0.57
C ASN A 84 2.96 -3.06 -0.41
N ASN A 85 2.04 -4.00 -0.66
CA ASN A 85 0.61 -3.70 -0.69
C ASN A 85 -0.18 -4.36 0.44
N ALA A 86 0.32 -5.43 1.05
CA ALA A 86 -0.33 -6.07 2.18
C ALA A 86 -0.63 -5.06 3.30
N GLY A 87 -1.84 -5.13 3.85
CA GLY A 87 -2.25 -4.24 4.92
C GLY A 87 -3.58 -4.64 5.52
N ILE A 88 -3.82 -4.22 6.75
CA ILE A 88 -5.08 -4.43 7.47
C ILE A 88 -5.63 -3.11 8.01
N GLY A 89 -6.95 -3.07 8.23
CA GLY A 89 -7.63 -2.04 9.00
C GLY A 89 -8.05 -2.60 10.35
N LEU A 90 -7.92 -1.80 11.39
CA LEU A 90 -8.43 -2.09 12.73
C LEU A 90 -9.10 -0.82 13.25
N SER A 91 -10.33 -0.94 13.71
CA SER A 91 -11.04 0.16 14.40
C SER A 91 -10.46 0.38 15.79
N GLY A 92 -10.70 1.55 16.35
CA GLY A 92 -10.36 1.86 17.71
C GLY A 92 -9.49 3.11 17.87
N GLY A 93 -9.42 3.59 19.11
CA GLY A 93 -8.59 4.72 19.55
C GLY A 93 -7.42 4.28 20.42
N PRO A 94 -7.05 5.10 21.43
CA PRO A 94 -5.99 4.75 22.38
C PRO A 94 -6.27 3.49 23.21
N GLU A 95 -7.54 3.13 23.39
CA GLU A 95 -8.02 1.96 24.14
C GLU A 95 -7.90 0.65 23.36
N ALA A 96 -7.61 0.67 22.05
CA ALA A 96 -7.32 -0.54 21.30
C ALA A 96 -6.20 -1.33 21.99
N SER A 97 -6.33 -2.67 22.06
CA SER A 97 -5.37 -3.49 22.79
C SER A 97 -3.95 -3.36 22.23
N ASN A 98 -2.94 -3.59 23.06
CA ASN A 98 -1.55 -3.59 22.65
C ASN A 98 -1.29 -4.61 21.53
N GLU A 99 -1.97 -5.77 21.58
CA GLU A 99 -1.87 -6.81 20.54
C GLU A 99 -2.37 -6.29 19.19
N ASN A 100 -3.49 -5.54 19.18
CA ASN A 100 -4.03 -4.93 17.97
C ASN A 100 -3.09 -3.83 17.43
N TRP A 101 -2.56 -2.97 18.30
CA TRP A 101 -1.56 -1.97 17.92
C TRP A 101 -0.30 -2.61 17.33
N GLN A 102 0.21 -3.65 17.97
CA GLN A 102 1.40 -4.37 17.49
C GLN A 102 1.13 -5.06 16.16
N LYS A 103 0.01 -5.79 16.04
CA LYS A 103 -0.36 -6.49 14.81
C LYS A 103 -0.46 -5.56 13.60
N ILE A 104 -1.18 -4.44 13.74
CA ILE A 104 -1.31 -3.50 12.61
C ILE A 104 0.02 -2.81 12.28
N TRP A 105 0.87 -2.58 13.30
CA TRP A 105 2.21 -2.02 13.10
C TRP A 105 3.11 -2.97 12.32
N GLU A 106 3.13 -4.24 12.68
CA GLU A 106 3.91 -5.27 11.99
C GLU A 106 3.51 -5.38 10.52
N ILE A 107 2.21 -5.43 10.24
CA ILE A 107 1.70 -5.62 8.88
C ILE A 107 1.81 -4.35 8.04
N ASN A 108 1.37 -3.19 8.56
CA ASN A 108 1.26 -1.97 7.76
C ASN A 108 2.57 -1.16 7.68
N VAL A 109 3.54 -1.42 8.58
CA VAL A 109 4.79 -0.65 8.67
C VAL A 109 6.01 -1.56 8.56
N MET A 110 6.18 -2.52 9.50
CA MET A 110 7.38 -3.33 9.55
C MET A 110 7.54 -4.21 8.31
N ALA A 111 6.46 -4.75 7.77
CA ALA A 111 6.49 -5.51 6.52
C ALA A 111 7.13 -4.72 5.36
N HIS A 112 6.77 -3.43 5.20
CA HIS A 112 7.38 -2.54 4.21
C HIS A 112 8.88 -2.35 4.47
N ILE A 113 9.25 -2.14 5.75
CA ILE A 113 10.66 -1.95 6.15
C ILE A 113 11.46 -3.21 5.89
N TRP A 114 10.97 -4.39 6.25
CA TRP A 114 11.67 -5.66 6.07
C TRP A 114 11.85 -6.00 4.58
N ALA A 115 10.79 -5.82 3.77
CA ALA A 115 10.88 -6.06 2.33
C ALA A 115 11.86 -5.10 1.65
N CYS A 116 11.82 -3.82 1.99
CA CYS A 116 12.80 -2.85 1.49
C CYS A 116 14.22 -3.19 1.96
N ARG A 117 14.43 -3.55 3.23
CA ARG A 117 15.73 -3.94 3.77
C ARG A 117 16.35 -5.11 2.99
N ALA A 118 15.53 -6.08 2.59
CA ALA A 118 15.97 -7.23 1.82
C ALA A 118 16.27 -6.88 0.34
N ALA A 119 15.42 -6.09 -0.32
CA ALA A 119 15.53 -5.82 -1.76
C ALA A 119 16.51 -4.67 -2.10
N LEU A 120 16.66 -3.68 -1.22
CA LEU A 120 17.48 -2.48 -1.47
C LEU A 120 18.94 -2.77 -1.88
N PRO A 121 19.68 -3.71 -1.25
CA PRO A 121 21.07 -3.97 -1.64
C PRO A 121 21.22 -4.26 -3.13
N GLY A 122 20.36 -5.13 -3.69
CA GLY A 122 20.36 -5.46 -5.11
C GLY A 122 19.97 -4.27 -6.00
N MET A 123 18.94 -3.53 -5.64
CA MET A 123 18.50 -2.32 -6.37
C MET A 123 19.58 -1.23 -6.40
N LEU A 124 20.20 -0.94 -5.27
CA LEU A 124 21.25 0.08 -5.17
C LEU A 124 22.55 -0.30 -5.85
N ALA A 125 22.91 -1.59 -5.84
CA ALA A 125 24.12 -2.09 -6.51
C ALA A 125 24.06 -1.89 -8.04
N ARG A 126 22.87 -2.05 -8.65
CA ARG A 126 22.66 -1.82 -10.09
C ARG A 126 22.17 -0.40 -10.43
N GLN A 127 21.96 0.45 -9.39
CA GLN A 127 21.43 1.82 -9.54
C GLN A 127 20.08 1.88 -10.28
N ASP A 128 19.28 0.83 -10.15
CA ASP A 128 17.94 0.72 -10.74
C ASP A 128 17.04 -0.13 -9.85
N GLY A 129 15.89 0.41 -9.47
CA GLY A 129 14.87 -0.26 -8.70
C GLY A 129 13.69 0.67 -8.42
N TYR A 130 12.53 0.06 -8.24
CA TYR A 130 11.31 0.80 -7.93
C TYR A 130 10.58 0.19 -6.73
N ILE A 131 10.15 1.01 -5.80
CA ILE A 131 9.31 0.61 -4.67
C ILE A 131 7.98 1.35 -4.74
N LEU A 132 6.88 0.59 -4.73
CA LEU A 132 5.52 1.10 -4.59
C LEU A 132 4.97 0.66 -3.22
N ASN A 133 4.82 1.60 -2.29
CA ASN A 133 4.21 1.34 -0.98
C ASN A 133 2.74 1.72 -0.98
N THR A 134 1.85 0.81 -0.62
CA THR A 134 0.42 1.10 -0.46
C THR A 134 0.15 1.64 0.95
N ALA A 135 0.04 2.97 1.05
CA ALA A 135 -0.42 3.65 2.25
C ALA A 135 -1.96 3.80 2.24
N SER A 136 -2.46 5.00 2.29
CA SER A 136 -3.87 5.40 2.23
C SER A 136 -3.96 6.92 2.25
N ALA A 137 -5.06 7.50 1.83
CA ALA A 137 -5.42 8.89 2.14
C ALA A 137 -5.41 9.15 3.67
N ALA A 138 -5.68 8.12 4.47
CA ALA A 138 -5.53 8.16 5.93
C ALA A 138 -4.12 8.51 6.40
N GLY A 139 -3.09 8.18 5.62
CA GLY A 139 -1.69 8.53 5.90
C GLY A 139 -1.34 9.99 5.60
N LEU A 140 -2.21 10.70 4.91
CA LEU A 140 -2.06 12.11 4.57
C LEU A 140 -3.02 13.01 5.36
N LEU A 141 -4.25 12.51 5.59
CA LEU A 141 -5.37 13.29 6.12
C LEU A 141 -5.77 12.91 7.54
N SER A 142 -5.55 11.69 7.97
CA SER A 142 -6.04 10.98 9.15
C SER A 142 -7.25 10.10 8.84
N GLN A 143 -7.63 9.24 9.80
CA GLN A 143 -8.77 8.32 9.71
C GLN A 143 -9.66 8.48 10.94
N ILE A 144 -10.94 8.78 10.73
CA ILE A 144 -11.96 8.79 11.79
C ILE A 144 -12.29 7.33 12.14
N GLY A 145 -12.45 7.03 13.43
CA GLY A 145 -12.79 5.69 13.92
C GLY A 145 -11.62 4.68 13.95
N SER A 146 -10.40 5.11 13.57
CA SER A 146 -9.25 4.22 13.63
C SER A 146 -7.93 4.97 13.83
N ALA A 147 -7.51 5.13 15.07
CA ALA A 147 -6.20 5.68 15.40
C ALA A 147 -5.04 4.76 14.95
N PRO A 148 -5.09 3.41 15.19
CA PRO A 148 -4.03 2.52 14.76
C PRO A 148 -3.80 2.54 13.24
N TYR A 149 -4.87 2.59 12.46
CA TYR A 149 -4.76 2.68 11.00
C TYR A 149 -4.17 4.02 10.55
N ALA A 150 -4.68 5.14 11.09
CA ALA A 150 -4.17 6.47 10.77
C ALA A 150 -2.67 6.60 11.05
N VAL A 151 -2.23 6.15 12.24
CA VAL A 151 -0.82 6.21 12.65
C VAL A 151 0.06 5.36 11.73
N THR A 152 -0.33 4.11 11.47
CA THR A 152 0.46 3.21 10.62
C THR A 152 0.52 3.66 9.16
N LYS A 153 -0.54 4.26 8.63
CA LYS A 153 -0.54 4.78 7.26
C LYS A 153 0.26 6.09 7.13
N HIS A 154 0.30 6.94 8.16
CA HIS A 154 1.26 8.07 8.22
C HIS A 154 2.71 7.56 8.27
N ALA A 155 2.99 6.53 9.06
CA ALA A 155 4.32 5.93 9.11
C ALA A 155 4.76 5.35 7.76
N ALA A 156 3.86 4.70 7.02
CA ALA A 156 4.15 4.19 5.67
C ALA A 156 4.46 5.31 4.67
N VAL A 157 3.75 6.44 4.73
CA VAL A 157 4.06 7.64 3.91
C VAL A 157 5.44 8.18 4.28
N ALA A 158 5.70 8.44 5.57
CA ALA A 158 6.96 8.97 6.05
C ALA A 158 8.15 8.05 5.69
N PHE A 159 7.99 6.73 5.77
CA PHE A 159 9.01 5.79 5.34
C PHE A 159 9.28 5.87 3.84
N SER A 160 8.23 6.02 3.03
CA SER A 160 8.36 6.19 1.57
C SER A 160 9.09 7.48 1.21
N GLU A 161 8.77 8.60 1.88
CA GLU A 161 9.47 9.88 1.73
C GLU A 161 10.95 9.74 2.09
N TRP A 162 11.24 9.08 3.22
CA TRP A 162 12.62 8.86 3.65
C TRP A 162 13.42 8.06 2.62
N LEU A 163 12.84 7.00 2.04
CA LEU A 163 13.48 6.20 0.98
C LEU A 163 13.77 7.05 -0.26
N ALA A 164 12.79 7.83 -0.72
CA ALA A 164 12.93 8.70 -1.89
C ALA A 164 14.02 9.76 -1.70
N ILE A 165 14.07 10.39 -0.51
CA ILE A 165 15.08 11.39 -0.17
C ILE A 165 16.47 10.76 -0.06
N SER A 166 16.59 9.60 0.58
CA SER A 166 17.88 9.00 0.91
C SER A 166 18.54 8.27 -0.26
N TYR A 167 17.75 7.73 -1.18
CA TYR A 167 18.25 6.85 -2.23
C TYR A 167 17.87 7.27 -3.66
N GLY A 168 17.12 8.36 -3.84
CA GLY A 168 16.70 8.82 -5.16
C GLY A 168 17.88 9.06 -6.12
N ASP A 169 18.91 9.76 -5.65
CA ASP A 169 20.13 10.02 -6.43
C ASP A 169 21.00 8.77 -6.65
N ARG A 170 20.62 7.64 -6.05
CA ARG A 170 21.28 6.35 -6.20
C ARG A 170 20.50 5.37 -7.09
N GLY A 171 19.55 5.90 -7.88
CA GLY A 171 18.76 5.13 -8.84
C GLY A 171 17.52 4.44 -8.28
N LEU A 172 17.17 4.66 -7.00
CA LEU A 172 15.93 4.15 -6.43
C LEU A 172 14.78 5.10 -6.73
N LYS A 173 13.72 4.59 -7.34
CA LYS A 173 12.45 5.29 -7.52
C LYS A 173 11.45 4.79 -6.48
N VAL A 174 10.65 5.70 -5.95
CA VAL A 174 9.67 5.38 -4.91
C VAL A 174 8.36 6.07 -5.21
N SER A 175 7.27 5.31 -5.14
CA SER A 175 5.91 5.85 -5.13
C SER A 175 5.16 5.40 -3.88
N VAL A 176 4.27 6.25 -3.40
CA VAL A 176 3.35 5.92 -2.32
C VAL A 176 1.90 6.04 -2.81
N LEU A 177 1.19 4.92 -2.80
CA LEU A 177 -0.21 4.82 -3.22
C LEU A 177 -1.12 5.18 -2.05
N CYS A 178 -1.89 6.26 -2.19
CA CYS A 178 -2.74 6.82 -1.14
C CYS A 178 -4.22 6.89 -1.55
N PRO A 179 -4.92 5.76 -1.67
CA PRO A 179 -6.33 5.74 -2.03
C PRO A 179 -7.24 6.14 -0.85
N GLN A 180 -8.42 6.66 -1.17
CA GLN A 180 -9.60 6.63 -0.29
C GLN A 180 -10.28 5.26 -0.40
N ALA A 181 -11.63 5.21 -0.35
CA ALA A 181 -12.35 3.95 -0.40
C ALA A 181 -12.21 3.24 -1.76
N VAL A 182 -11.77 1.99 -1.71
CA VAL A 182 -11.69 1.07 -2.85
C VAL A 182 -12.53 -0.16 -2.53
N ARG A 183 -13.31 -0.66 -3.49
CA ARG A 183 -14.18 -1.82 -3.30
C ARG A 183 -13.37 -3.10 -3.14
N THR A 184 -13.12 -3.48 -1.90
CA THR A 184 -12.33 -4.66 -1.51
C THR A 184 -13.01 -5.36 -0.33
N ALA A 185 -12.48 -6.51 0.08
CA ALA A 185 -12.94 -7.19 1.30
C ALA A 185 -12.84 -6.29 2.55
N MET A 186 -11.85 -5.40 2.60
CA MET A 186 -11.66 -4.46 3.72
C MET A 186 -12.82 -3.46 3.86
N THR A 187 -13.50 -3.10 2.77
CA THR A 187 -14.60 -2.13 2.74
C THR A 187 -15.99 -2.77 2.65
N ALA A 188 -16.06 -4.10 2.49
CA ALA A 188 -17.32 -4.82 2.23
C ALA A 188 -18.34 -4.76 3.39
N GLY A 189 -17.88 -4.57 4.64
CA GLY A 189 -18.73 -4.61 5.84
C GLY A 189 -19.34 -3.27 6.26
N GLY A 190 -18.96 -2.12 5.65
CA GLY A 190 -19.37 -0.81 6.16
C GLY A 190 -19.43 0.33 5.13
N GLY A 191 -19.52 0.02 3.84
CA GLY A 191 -19.66 1.05 2.78
C GLY A 191 -18.49 2.06 2.70
N GLY A 192 -17.35 1.75 3.33
CA GLY A 192 -16.16 2.61 3.30
C GLY A 192 -16.13 3.74 4.33
N GLY A 193 -17.21 3.96 5.10
CA GLY A 193 -17.27 5.01 6.13
C GLY A 193 -16.84 6.38 5.60
N VAL A 194 -16.09 7.14 6.41
CA VAL A 194 -15.56 8.46 6.02
C VAL A 194 -14.65 8.41 4.78
N ALA A 195 -14.02 7.28 4.50
CA ALA A 195 -13.17 7.13 3.32
C ALA A 195 -13.95 7.14 1.98
N SER A 196 -15.27 6.94 2.02
CA SER A 196 -16.15 6.97 0.83
C SER A 196 -16.82 8.30 0.56
N VAL A 197 -16.41 9.38 1.24
CA VAL A 197 -17.02 10.73 1.11
C VAL A 197 -17.01 11.22 -0.34
N ASP A 198 -16.00 10.88 -1.12
CA ASP A 198 -15.88 11.21 -2.54
C ASP A 198 -16.23 10.03 -3.46
N GLY A 199 -16.88 9.00 -2.91
CA GLY A 199 -17.24 7.77 -3.61
C GLY A 199 -16.26 6.63 -3.36
N MET A 200 -16.62 5.47 -3.90
CA MET A 200 -15.81 4.25 -3.85
C MET A 200 -15.47 3.83 -5.28
N ILE A 201 -14.20 3.60 -5.55
CA ILE A 201 -13.72 3.17 -6.86
C ILE A 201 -13.45 1.66 -6.86
N GLU A 202 -13.48 1.06 -8.07
CA GLU A 202 -13.06 -0.32 -8.26
C GLU A 202 -11.53 -0.44 -8.27
N PRO A 203 -10.96 -1.58 -7.82
CA PRO A 203 -9.51 -1.79 -7.84
C PRO A 203 -8.88 -1.64 -9.23
N GLU A 204 -9.60 -1.97 -10.28
CA GLU A 204 -9.15 -1.85 -11.68
C GLU A 204 -8.96 -0.38 -12.07
N VAL A 205 -9.89 0.49 -11.67
CA VAL A 205 -9.81 1.96 -11.90
C VAL A 205 -8.61 2.55 -11.15
N LEU A 206 -8.34 2.06 -9.93
CA LEU A 206 -7.15 2.45 -9.19
C LEU A 206 -5.86 2.09 -9.96
N CYS A 207 -5.81 0.91 -10.58
CA CYS A 207 -4.64 0.45 -11.34
C CYS A 207 -4.33 1.35 -12.54
N ASP A 208 -5.31 1.99 -13.18
CA ASP A 208 -5.07 2.97 -14.24
C ASP A 208 -4.22 4.16 -13.74
N THR A 209 -4.50 4.61 -12.52
CA THR A 209 -3.70 5.67 -11.90
C THR A 209 -2.31 5.16 -11.52
N VAL A 210 -2.20 3.94 -11.01
CA VAL A 210 -0.91 3.33 -10.67
C VAL A 210 -0.01 3.27 -11.89
N ILE A 211 -0.50 2.76 -13.04
CA ILE A 211 0.31 2.67 -14.27
C ILE A 211 0.81 4.04 -14.71
N LYS A 212 -0.10 5.03 -14.81
CA LYS A 212 0.26 6.40 -15.21
C LYS A 212 1.32 7.01 -14.29
N SER A 213 1.16 6.83 -12.99
CA SER A 213 2.11 7.38 -12.02
C SER A 213 3.46 6.65 -12.03
N LEU A 214 3.49 5.34 -12.25
CA LEU A 214 4.74 4.59 -12.42
C LEU A 214 5.48 5.02 -13.69
N GLU A 215 4.77 5.24 -14.82
CA GLU A 215 5.35 5.76 -16.05
C GLU A 215 5.94 7.15 -15.88
N ALA A 216 5.24 8.03 -15.19
CA ALA A 216 5.67 9.39 -14.88
C ALA A 216 6.68 9.47 -13.72
N GLU A 217 6.92 8.37 -13.01
CA GLU A 217 7.77 8.28 -11.82
C GLU A 217 7.33 9.24 -10.70
N GLU A 218 6.02 9.45 -10.58
CA GLU A 218 5.43 10.30 -9.56
C GLU A 218 5.53 9.66 -8.17
N PHE A 219 5.99 10.44 -7.18
CA PHE A 219 6.07 9.96 -5.80
C PHE A 219 4.68 9.68 -5.20
N LEU A 220 3.72 10.62 -5.37
CA LEU A 220 2.42 10.55 -4.71
C LEU A 220 1.34 10.09 -5.69
N VAL A 221 0.88 8.85 -5.54
CA VAL A 221 -0.16 8.24 -6.37
C VAL A 221 -1.52 8.41 -5.71
N LEU A 222 -2.36 9.25 -6.30
CA LEU A 222 -3.68 9.63 -5.77
C LEU A 222 -4.81 9.19 -6.71
N PRO A 223 -5.39 7.99 -6.51
CA PRO A 223 -6.53 7.54 -7.32
C PRO A 223 -7.80 8.39 -7.14
N HIS A 224 -7.90 9.08 -5.99
CA HIS A 224 -8.95 10.07 -5.72
C HIS A 224 -8.32 11.46 -5.73
N PRO A 225 -8.55 12.26 -6.78
CA PRO A 225 -7.87 13.55 -6.96
C PRO A 225 -8.21 14.59 -5.88
N GLU A 226 -9.35 14.44 -5.21
CA GLU A 226 -9.80 15.29 -4.11
C GLU A 226 -8.81 15.30 -2.94
N VAL A 227 -8.09 14.19 -2.72
CA VAL A 227 -7.09 14.07 -1.65
C VAL A 227 -6.03 15.15 -1.75
N LYS A 228 -5.60 15.51 -2.97
CA LYS A 228 -4.63 16.61 -3.18
C LYS A 228 -5.15 17.93 -2.65
N THR A 229 -6.43 18.23 -2.92
CA THR A 229 -7.08 19.46 -2.42
C THR A 229 -7.19 19.44 -0.90
N TYR A 230 -7.50 18.28 -0.30
CA TYR A 230 -7.59 18.14 1.15
C TYR A 230 -6.23 18.32 1.83
N MET A 231 -5.16 17.78 1.27
CA MET A 231 -3.79 18.02 1.75
C MET A 231 -3.43 19.50 1.73
N GLN A 232 -3.74 20.20 0.65
CA GLN A 232 -3.50 21.64 0.55
C GLN A 232 -4.26 22.41 1.63
N ARG A 233 -5.55 22.11 1.83
CA ARG A 233 -6.35 22.73 2.88
C ARG A 233 -5.81 22.44 4.29
N LYS A 234 -5.33 21.22 4.53
CA LYS A 234 -4.72 20.81 5.79
C LYS A 234 -3.45 21.62 6.08
N SER A 235 -2.56 21.77 5.08
CA SER A 235 -1.29 22.49 5.25
C SER A 235 -1.44 23.99 5.34
N GLN A 236 -2.45 24.58 4.71
CA GLN A 236 -2.71 26.04 4.75
C GLN A 236 -3.21 26.53 6.11
N ASP A 237 -4.09 25.77 6.77
CA ASP A 237 -4.68 26.13 8.06
C ASP A 237 -5.04 24.87 8.85
N TYR A 238 -4.11 24.43 9.67
CA TYR A 238 -4.21 23.18 10.43
C TYR A 238 -5.36 23.22 11.45
N ASP A 239 -5.56 24.36 12.14
CA ASP A 239 -6.62 24.50 13.14
C ASP A 239 -8.01 24.47 12.50
N ARG A 240 -8.17 25.13 11.37
CA ARG A 240 -9.40 25.08 10.58
C ARG A 240 -9.67 23.68 10.08
N TRP A 241 -8.62 22.96 9.60
CA TRP A 241 -8.71 21.57 9.19
C TRP A 241 -9.21 20.67 10.34
N LEU A 242 -8.59 20.77 11.53
CA LEU A 242 -8.98 19.99 12.69
C LEU A 242 -10.44 20.27 13.13
N LYS A 243 -10.90 21.53 13.03
CA LYS A 243 -12.32 21.87 13.27
C LYS A 243 -13.25 21.20 12.26
N GLY A 244 -12.82 21.10 10.99
CA GLY A 244 -13.55 20.37 9.95
C GLY A 244 -13.63 18.87 10.25
N MET A 245 -12.50 18.26 10.60
CA MET A 245 -12.42 16.83 10.95
C MET A 245 -13.26 16.47 12.16
N ARG A 246 -13.37 17.36 13.18
CA ARG A 246 -14.29 17.15 14.32
C ARG A 246 -15.77 17.11 13.90
N ARG A 247 -16.18 17.91 12.91
CA ARG A 247 -17.56 17.83 12.37
C ARG A 247 -17.79 16.51 11.63
N LEU A 248 -16.81 16.03 10.86
CA LEU A 248 -16.89 14.71 10.22
C LEU A 248 -16.91 13.59 11.26
N HIS A 249 -16.12 13.70 12.33
CA HIS A 249 -16.15 12.75 13.43
C HIS A 249 -17.55 12.65 14.05
N ALA A 250 -18.18 13.79 14.36
CA ALA A 250 -19.55 13.81 14.89
C ALA A 250 -20.59 13.21 13.93
N GLN A 251 -20.34 13.23 12.64
CA GLN A 251 -21.24 12.65 11.62
C GLN A 251 -21.07 11.14 11.44
N TYR A 252 -19.82 10.63 11.53
CA TYR A 252 -19.50 9.25 11.14
C TYR A 252 -19.12 8.33 12.32
N ALA A 253 -18.83 8.88 13.49
CA ALA A 253 -18.35 8.12 14.65
C ALA A 253 -18.91 8.63 15.98
N ALA A 254 -20.05 9.35 15.98
CA ALA A 254 -20.63 9.95 17.18
C ALA A 254 -20.97 8.93 18.28
N ASP A 255 -21.25 7.68 17.91
CA ASP A 255 -21.67 6.61 18.83
C ASP A 255 -20.55 5.60 19.17
N GLU A 256 -19.35 5.77 18.62
CA GLU A 256 -18.27 4.77 18.78
C GLU A 256 -17.34 5.04 19.97
N TRP A 257 -17.45 6.21 20.64
CA TRP A 257 -16.54 6.61 21.73
C TRP A 257 -17.28 7.32 22.87
N PRO A 258 -16.99 6.97 24.14
CA PRO A 258 -17.53 7.70 25.28
C PRO A 258 -17.01 9.15 25.37
#